data_7fd3e764c071680fa56dcf766b0b8620
#
_entry.id   7fd3e764c071680fa56dcf766b0b8620
#
_cell.length_a   1.000
_cell.length_b   1.000
_cell.length_c   1.000
_cell.angle_alpha   90.00
_cell.angle_beta   90.00
_cell.angle_gamma   90.00
#
_symmetry.space_group_name_H-M   'P 1'
#
loop_
_entity.id
_entity.type
_entity.pdbx_description
1 polymer ?
#
loop_
_entity_poly.entity_id
_entity_poly.type
_entity_poly.pdbx_seq_one_letter_code
_entity_poly.pdbx_strand_id
1 'polypeptide(L)'
;ENADDLIFFFGDIADQINGQKYIYIRIACPVDVTVTYDGETLCSIEENLNTRTAFGSLTFEDNEKRTDSSSDNRVKILRLKEGTDYDIQIEGNGNGYMDYTIRFMDDTGEYTDLRKFSDIKITEQTVIDTVATNSDATILNVDENGDGKYDLKYKATENAEGELVNDTYLIYIYIAVGVVAFILVVVAIILIMKHLKSKKSKLENR
;
A
#
# COMPACT_ATOMS: atom_id res chain seq x y z
N GLU A 1 -22.83 6.53 -28.01
CA GLU A 1 -23.22 5.47 -27.04
C GLU A 1 -23.26 4.14 -27.77
N ASN A 2 -22.39 3.24 -27.36
CA ASN A 2 -22.21 1.92 -27.96
C ASN A 2 -23.15 0.91 -27.26
N ALA A 3 -23.54 -0.17 -27.94
CA ALA A 3 -24.35 -1.24 -27.35
C ALA A 3 -23.69 -1.86 -26.12
N ASP A 4 -22.36 -1.89 -26.08
CA ASP A 4 -21.58 -2.37 -24.94
C ASP A 4 -21.78 -1.47 -23.71
N ASP A 5 -21.87 -0.15 -23.86
CA ASP A 5 -22.12 0.78 -22.76
C ASP A 5 -23.48 0.53 -22.10
N LEU A 6 -24.49 0.18 -22.90
CA LEU A 6 -25.81 -0.19 -22.39
C LEU A 6 -25.80 -1.50 -21.59
N ILE A 7 -25.08 -2.52 -22.06
CA ILE A 7 -24.96 -3.81 -21.38
C ILE A 7 -24.31 -3.60 -20.01
N PHE A 8 -23.25 -2.79 -19.92
CA PHE A 8 -22.61 -2.48 -18.66
C PHE A 8 -23.51 -1.67 -17.72
N PHE A 9 -24.24 -0.68 -18.24
CA PHE A 9 -25.17 0.12 -17.45
C PHE A 9 -26.28 -0.75 -16.83
N PHE A 10 -26.86 -1.66 -17.60
CA PHE A 10 -27.85 -2.62 -17.10
C PHE A 10 -27.24 -3.63 -16.12
N GLY A 11 -25.99 -4.04 -16.34
CA GLY A 11 -25.23 -4.88 -15.42
C GLY A 11 -25.04 -4.21 -14.07
N ASP A 12 -24.62 -2.95 -14.06
CA ASP A 12 -24.47 -2.15 -12.83
C ASP A 12 -25.79 -1.99 -12.06
N ILE A 13 -26.90 -1.77 -12.77
CA ILE A 13 -28.23 -1.72 -12.13
C ILE A 13 -28.62 -3.07 -11.53
N ALA A 14 -28.39 -4.16 -12.26
CA ALA A 14 -28.68 -5.50 -11.77
C ALA A 14 -27.83 -5.85 -10.54
N ASP A 15 -26.56 -5.49 -10.54
CA ASP A 15 -25.65 -5.68 -9.41
C ASP A 15 -26.12 -4.91 -8.17
N GLN A 16 -26.55 -3.65 -8.33
CA GLN A 16 -27.12 -2.86 -7.23
C GLN A 16 -28.42 -3.47 -6.68
N ILE A 17 -29.30 -3.95 -7.56
CA ILE A 17 -30.55 -4.62 -7.14
C ILE A 17 -30.25 -5.91 -6.36
N ASN A 18 -29.18 -6.62 -6.73
CA ASN A 18 -28.75 -7.85 -6.08
C ASN A 18 -27.90 -7.60 -4.82
N GLY A 19 -27.70 -6.34 -4.41
CA GLY A 19 -26.94 -5.99 -3.22
C GLY A 19 -25.43 -6.14 -3.38
N GLN A 20 -24.90 -6.10 -4.63
CA GLN A 20 -23.47 -6.10 -4.88
C GLN A 20 -22.85 -4.82 -4.32
N LYS A 21 -21.93 -4.97 -3.39
CA LYS A 21 -21.12 -3.87 -2.87
C LYS A 21 -19.92 -3.59 -3.74
N TYR A 22 -19.39 -2.37 -3.62
CA TYR A 22 -18.23 -1.93 -4.39
C TYR A 22 -17.19 -1.26 -3.51
N ILE A 23 -15.94 -1.46 -3.91
CA ILE A 23 -14.80 -0.69 -3.43
C ILE A 23 -14.63 0.47 -4.43
N TYR A 24 -14.56 1.69 -3.91
CA TYR A 24 -14.31 2.90 -4.70
C TYR A 24 -12.93 3.43 -4.39
N ILE A 25 -12.08 3.56 -5.44
CA ILE A 25 -10.73 4.04 -5.31
C ILE A 25 -10.55 5.25 -6.21
N ARG A 26 -9.98 6.33 -5.65
CA ARG A 26 -9.63 7.54 -6.38
C ARG A 26 -8.14 7.78 -6.27
N ILE A 27 -7.47 7.91 -7.42
CA ILE A 27 -6.03 8.10 -7.52
C ILE A 27 -5.78 9.37 -8.34
N ALA A 28 -5.23 10.38 -7.68
CA ALA A 28 -4.91 11.67 -8.28
C ALA A 28 -3.41 11.78 -8.48
N CYS A 29 -3.01 11.98 -9.62
CA CYS A 29 -1.84 11.92 -10.51
C CYS A 29 -0.51 12.46 -9.99
N PRO A 30 0.64 12.28 -10.66
CA PRO A 30 0.86 11.78 -12.02
C PRO A 30 1.23 10.28 -12.06
N VAL A 31 0.29 9.42 -12.30
CA VAL A 31 0.51 7.98 -12.26
C VAL A 31 -0.36 7.25 -13.28
N ASP A 32 0.07 6.05 -13.68
CA ASP A 32 -0.75 5.04 -14.33
C ASP A 32 -1.14 3.93 -13.35
N VAL A 33 -2.21 3.23 -13.65
CA VAL A 33 -2.79 2.22 -12.77
C VAL A 33 -3.10 0.95 -13.52
N THR A 34 -2.70 -0.17 -12.95
CA THR A 34 -3.04 -1.52 -13.40
C THR A 34 -3.68 -2.29 -12.26
N VAL A 35 -4.85 -2.89 -12.49
CA VAL A 35 -5.54 -3.76 -11.53
C VAL A 35 -5.69 -5.13 -12.16
N THR A 36 -5.22 -6.16 -11.49
CA THR A 36 -5.26 -7.53 -12.00
C THR A 36 -6.07 -8.43 -11.07
N TYR A 37 -6.95 -9.24 -11.68
CA TYR A 37 -7.71 -10.26 -10.99
C TYR A 37 -8.14 -11.36 -11.97
N ASP A 38 -7.93 -12.63 -11.59
CA ASP A 38 -8.34 -13.84 -12.34
C ASP A 38 -7.97 -13.83 -13.84
N GLY A 39 -6.81 -13.25 -14.16
CA GLY A 39 -6.29 -13.14 -15.53
C GLY A 39 -6.90 -12.00 -16.37
N GLU A 40 -7.83 -11.23 -15.81
CA GLU A 40 -8.32 -9.97 -16.41
C GLU A 40 -7.57 -8.78 -15.81
N THR A 41 -7.46 -7.69 -16.56
CA THR A 41 -6.71 -6.49 -16.14
C THR A 41 -7.48 -5.23 -16.52
N LEU A 42 -7.70 -4.32 -15.57
CA LEU A 42 -8.00 -2.91 -15.83
C LEU A 42 -6.66 -2.15 -15.94
N CYS A 43 -6.52 -1.28 -16.94
CA CYS A 43 -5.27 -0.56 -17.18
C CYS A 43 -5.54 0.85 -17.70
N SER A 44 -4.82 1.84 -17.15
CA SER A 44 -4.90 3.24 -17.60
C SER A 44 -3.85 3.61 -18.64
N ILE A 45 -2.82 2.79 -18.86
CA ILE A 45 -1.74 3.01 -19.81
C ILE A 45 -2.33 3.01 -21.23
N GLU A 46 -2.05 4.05 -22.01
CA GLU A 46 -2.70 4.28 -23.32
C GLU A 46 -2.54 3.11 -24.28
N GLU A 47 -1.34 2.52 -24.37
CA GLU A 47 -1.07 1.38 -25.25
C GLU A 47 -1.85 0.11 -24.86
N ASN A 48 -2.21 -0.03 -23.60
CA ASN A 48 -2.90 -1.20 -23.04
C ASN A 48 -4.22 -0.82 -22.36
N LEU A 49 -4.80 0.31 -22.75
CA LEU A 49 -6.01 0.86 -22.13
C LEU A 49 -7.14 -0.17 -22.08
N ASN A 50 -7.52 -0.55 -20.88
CA ASN A 50 -8.69 -1.37 -20.62
C ASN A 50 -9.46 -0.82 -19.42
N THR A 51 -10.64 -0.28 -19.70
CA THR A 51 -11.43 0.44 -18.70
C THR A 51 -12.56 -0.39 -18.10
N ARG A 52 -12.77 -1.64 -18.56
CA ARG A 52 -13.88 -2.49 -18.10
C ARG A 52 -13.52 -3.96 -18.09
N THR A 53 -13.90 -4.65 -17.02
CA THR A 53 -13.80 -6.09 -16.82
C THR A 53 -15.04 -6.61 -16.12
N ALA A 54 -15.14 -7.94 -15.92
CA ALA A 54 -16.22 -8.54 -15.16
C ALA A 54 -16.20 -8.12 -13.67
N PHE A 55 -15.02 -7.76 -13.15
CA PHE A 55 -14.83 -7.40 -11.73
C PHE A 55 -14.91 -5.90 -11.44
N GLY A 56 -14.91 -5.02 -12.47
CA GLY A 56 -14.95 -3.60 -12.19
C GLY A 56 -14.75 -2.70 -13.40
N SER A 57 -14.63 -1.41 -13.12
CA SER A 57 -14.42 -0.36 -14.11
C SER A 57 -13.40 0.67 -13.67
N LEU A 58 -12.74 1.29 -14.65
CA LEU A 58 -11.84 2.42 -14.54
C LEU A 58 -12.45 3.59 -15.32
N THR A 59 -12.57 4.75 -14.70
CA THR A 59 -12.99 6.00 -15.34
C THR A 59 -12.01 7.12 -15.05
N PHE A 60 -12.10 8.22 -15.80
CA PHE A 60 -11.20 9.36 -15.69
C PHE A 60 -12.00 10.62 -15.41
N GLU A 61 -11.48 11.44 -14.50
CA GLU A 61 -11.98 12.78 -14.19
C GLU A 61 -10.88 13.81 -14.42
N ASP A 62 -11.24 15.01 -14.86
CA ASP A 62 -10.29 16.11 -14.96
C ASP A 62 -9.84 16.54 -13.57
N ASN A 63 -8.54 16.77 -13.43
CA ASN A 63 -7.97 17.25 -12.18
C ASN A 63 -7.96 18.80 -12.14
N GLU A 64 -9.03 19.41 -11.64
CA GLU A 64 -9.17 20.87 -11.56
C GLU A 64 -8.09 21.56 -10.69
N LYS A 65 -7.39 20.80 -9.86
CA LYS A 65 -6.42 21.35 -8.89
C LYS A 65 -4.99 21.50 -9.43
N ARG A 66 -4.67 20.88 -10.58
CA ARG A 66 -3.31 20.88 -11.12
C ARG A 66 -3.31 21.25 -12.60
N THR A 67 -2.55 22.31 -12.93
CA THR A 67 -2.41 22.87 -14.27
C THR A 67 -1.11 22.46 -14.98
N ASP A 68 -0.38 21.48 -14.47
CA ASP A 68 0.87 21.01 -15.09
C ASP A 68 0.58 20.16 -16.33
N SER A 69 1.13 20.61 -17.46
CA SER A 69 0.77 20.19 -18.83
C SER A 69 1.61 19.05 -19.40
N SER A 70 2.36 18.29 -18.61
CA SER A 70 3.37 17.35 -19.12
C SER A 70 3.09 15.86 -18.90
N SER A 71 2.04 15.48 -18.18
CA SER A 71 1.63 14.09 -17.99
C SER A 71 0.11 13.97 -18.02
N ASP A 72 -0.41 12.76 -18.18
CA ASP A 72 -1.86 12.51 -18.05
C ASP A 72 -2.34 12.83 -16.63
N ASN A 73 -2.75 14.09 -16.42
CA ASN A 73 -3.19 14.63 -15.14
C ASN A 73 -4.60 14.20 -14.72
N ARG A 74 -5.24 13.31 -15.49
CA ARG A 74 -6.58 12.82 -15.16
C ARG A 74 -6.56 11.98 -13.89
N VAL A 75 -7.53 12.23 -13.03
CA VAL A 75 -7.79 11.39 -11.86
C VAL A 75 -8.33 10.04 -12.33
N LYS A 76 -7.76 8.95 -11.83
CA LYS A 76 -8.20 7.58 -12.11
C LYS A 76 -9.20 7.18 -11.01
N ILE A 77 -10.39 6.76 -11.43
CA ILE A 77 -11.44 6.27 -10.54
C ILE A 77 -11.68 4.79 -10.83
N LEU A 78 -11.41 3.95 -9.84
CA LEU A 78 -11.72 2.53 -9.89
C LEU A 78 -12.99 2.24 -9.10
N ARG A 79 -13.86 1.45 -9.66
CA ARG A 79 -15.03 0.86 -9.00
C ARG A 79 -14.94 -0.64 -9.16
N LEU A 80 -14.57 -1.34 -8.07
CA LEU A 80 -14.31 -2.78 -8.04
C LEU A 80 -15.40 -3.48 -7.23
N LYS A 81 -15.87 -4.66 -7.68
CA LYS A 81 -16.84 -5.45 -6.92
C LYS A 81 -16.22 -5.93 -5.62
N GLU A 82 -16.90 -5.71 -4.48
CA GLU A 82 -16.44 -6.23 -3.19
C GLU A 82 -16.64 -7.75 -3.12
N GLY A 83 -15.81 -8.43 -2.33
CA GLY A 83 -15.89 -9.86 -2.09
C GLY A 83 -14.63 -10.65 -2.49
N THR A 84 -13.63 -9.96 -3.04
CA THR A 84 -12.31 -10.52 -3.36
C THR A 84 -11.22 -9.47 -3.19
N ASP A 85 -9.97 -9.90 -3.26
CA ASP A 85 -8.79 -9.05 -3.19
C ASP A 85 -8.30 -8.74 -4.62
N TYR A 86 -7.93 -7.49 -4.87
CA TYR A 86 -7.41 -7.03 -6.15
C TYR A 86 -6.00 -6.51 -5.99
N ASP A 87 -5.07 -7.06 -6.77
CA ASP A 87 -3.72 -6.52 -6.86
C ASP A 87 -3.73 -5.24 -7.71
N ILE A 88 -3.23 -4.16 -7.14
CA ILE A 88 -3.14 -2.86 -7.77
C ILE A 88 -1.68 -2.43 -7.83
N GLN A 89 -1.20 -2.17 -9.03
CA GLN A 89 0.09 -1.54 -9.28
C GLN A 89 -0.13 -0.12 -9.80
N ILE A 90 0.61 0.82 -9.25
CA ILE A 90 0.58 2.23 -9.60
C ILE A 90 1.98 2.63 -10.02
N GLU A 91 2.14 3.12 -11.25
CA GLU A 91 3.42 3.50 -11.83
C GLU A 91 3.47 5.01 -12.06
N GLY A 92 4.54 5.66 -11.64
CA GLY A 92 4.74 7.07 -11.90
C GLY A 92 4.94 7.35 -13.40
N ASN A 93 4.17 8.29 -13.96
CA ASN A 93 4.32 8.76 -15.34
C ASN A 93 4.78 10.22 -15.45
N GLY A 94 5.23 10.78 -14.32
CA GLY A 94 5.75 12.13 -14.21
C GLY A 94 6.23 12.42 -12.79
N ASN A 95 6.67 13.67 -12.55
CA ASN A 95 7.13 14.10 -11.23
C ASN A 95 6.03 14.88 -10.51
N GLY A 96 5.77 14.56 -9.26
CA GLY A 96 4.77 15.26 -8.46
C GLY A 96 4.38 14.56 -7.18
N TYR A 97 3.12 14.70 -6.80
CA TYR A 97 2.54 14.07 -5.62
C TYR A 97 1.24 13.39 -6.00
N MET A 98 1.00 12.22 -5.42
CA MET A 98 -0.21 11.44 -5.58
C MET A 98 -1.06 11.50 -4.31
N ASP A 99 -2.37 11.63 -4.50
CA ASP A 99 -3.36 11.33 -3.46
C ASP A 99 -4.07 10.02 -3.82
N TYR A 100 -4.11 9.09 -2.88
CA TYR A 100 -4.84 7.83 -3.00
C TYR A 100 -5.94 7.78 -1.95
N THR A 101 -7.15 7.45 -2.38
CA THR A 101 -8.30 7.31 -1.49
C THR A 101 -9.01 6.02 -1.80
N ILE A 102 -9.32 5.23 -0.79
CA ILE A 102 -10.15 4.02 -0.92
C ILE A 102 -11.35 4.12 0.03
N ARG A 103 -12.53 3.72 -0.45
CA ARG A 103 -13.79 3.68 0.31
C ARG A 103 -14.48 2.35 0.08
N PHE A 104 -15.10 1.85 1.12
CA PHE A 104 -15.90 0.63 1.09
C PHE A 104 -17.36 0.97 1.21
N MET A 105 -18.21 0.21 0.52
CA MET A 105 -19.67 0.38 0.57
C MET A 105 -20.24 -0.45 1.73
N ASP A 106 -21.09 0.15 2.54
CA ASP A 106 -21.78 -0.55 3.63
C ASP A 106 -23.05 -1.31 3.15
N ASP A 107 -23.79 -1.90 4.08
CA ASP A 107 -25.01 -2.64 3.79
C ASP A 107 -26.17 -1.74 3.33
N THR A 108 -26.08 -0.43 3.50
CA THR A 108 -27.07 0.55 3.04
C THR A 108 -26.78 1.05 1.62
N GLY A 109 -25.63 0.69 1.07
CA GLY A 109 -25.15 1.15 -0.24
C GLY A 109 -24.43 2.50 -0.19
N GLU A 110 -24.09 2.99 1.00
CA GLU A 110 -23.30 4.20 1.19
C GLU A 110 -21.82 3.88 1.31
N TYR A 111 -20.96 4.77 0.76
CA TYR A 111 -19.52 4.65 0.92
C TYR A 111 -19.08 5.19 2.28
N THR A 112 -18.65 4.28 3.12
CA THR A 112 -18.08 4.51 4.44
C THR A 112 -16.61 4.10 4.48
N ASP A 113 -16.01 3.98 5.65
CA ASP A 113 -14.60 3.54 5.84
C ASP A 113 -13.65 4.19 4.82
N LEU A 114 -13.50 5.50 4.94
CA LEU A 114 -12.58 6.28 4.12
C LEU A 114 -11.15 6.15 4.62
N ARG A 115 -10.26 5.60 3.77
CA ARG A 115 -8.81 5.58 4.01
C ARG A 115 -8.13 6.46 2.97
N LYS A 116 -7.28 7.35 3.41
CA LYS A 116 -6.69 8.38 2.57
C LYS A 116 -5.17 8.42 2.74
N PHE A 117 -4.46 8.55 1.64
CA PHE A 117 -3.03 8.78 1.61
C PHE A 117 -2.79 10.06 0.79
N SER A 118 -2.19 11.05 1.40
CA SER A 118 -1.99 12.36 0.78
C SER A 118 -0.51 12.62 0.55
N ASP A 119 -0.24 13.39 -0.50
CA ASP A 119 1.09 13.92 -0.80
C ASP A 119 2.20 12.85 -0.92
N ILE A 120 1.86 11.65 -1.44
CA ILE A 120 2.87 10.65 -1.76
C ILE A 120 3.71 11.15 -2.92
N LYS A 121 5.02 11.30 -2.70
CA LYS A 121 5.95 11.76 -3.73
C LYS A 121 6.07 10.73 -4.84
N ILE A 122 5.95 11.18 -6.09
CA ILE A 122 6.01 10.36 -7.30
C ILE A 122 7.09 10.91 -8.23
N THR A 123 7.81 9.98 -8.85
CA THR A 123 8.72 10.21 -9.98
C THR A 123 8.40 9.19 -11.08
N GLU A 124 8.96 9.34 -12.27
CA GLU A 124 8.81 8.36 -13.37
C GLU A 124 9.36 6.96 -13.05
N GLN A 125 10.11 6.80 -11.96
CA GLN A 125 10.67 5.52 -11.51
C GLN A 125 9.86 4.90 -10.37
N THR A 126 8.93 5.65 -9.78
CA THR A 126 8.17 5.19 -8.62
C THR A 126 7.19 4.10 -9.01
N VAL A 127 7.22 2.99 -8.28
CA VAL A 127 6.24 1.91 -8.37
C VAL A 127 5.61 1.72 -6.99
N ILE A 128 4.28 1.63 -6.94
CA ILE A 128 3.53 1.40 -5.71
C ILE A 128 2.67 0.18 -5.90
N ASP A 129 2.79 -0.78 -5.00
CA ASP A 129 1.93 -1.95 -4.94
C ASP A 129 1.00 -1.88 -3.74
N THR A 130 -0.26 -2.18 -3.97
CA THR A 130 -1.28 -2.26 -2.93
C THR A 130 -2.33 -3.32 -3.27
N VAL A 131 -3.07 -3.74 -2.27
CA VAL A 131 -4.19 -4.67 -2.44
C VAL A 131 -5.47 -3.97 -2.01
N ALA A 132 -6.45 -3.92 -2.91
CA ALA A 132 -7.79 -3.49 -2.55
C ALA A 132 -8.54 -4.66 -1.93
N THR A 133 -8.66 -4.64 -0.62
CA THR A 133 -9.32 -5.67 0.18
C THR A 133 -10.08 -5.04 1.33
N ASN A 134 -11.21 -5.64 1.72
CA ASN A 134 -11.98 -5.22 2.90
C ASN A 134 -11.35 -5.79 4.18
N SER A 135 -10.13 -5.37 4.48
CA SER A 135 -9.38 -5.71 5.70
C SER A 135 -9.30 -4.51 6.64
N ASP A 136 -8.76 -4.69 7.84
CA ASP A 136 -8.64 -3.64 8.88
C ASP A 136 -7.74 -2.46 8.47
N ALA A 137 -6.94 -2.61 7.40
CA ALA A 137 -6.04 -1.56 6.94
C ALA A 137 -5.70 -1.70 5.45
N THR A 138 -5.48 -0.56 4.80
CA THR A 138 -4.86 -0.48 3.47
C THR A 138 -3.37 -0.17 3.62
N ILE A 139 -2.56 -0.83 2.82
CA ILE A 139 -1.10 -0.68 2.82
C ILE A 139 -0.66 -0.27 1.43
N LEU A 140 0.15 0.79 1.32
CA LEU A 140 0.89 1.13 0.10
C LEU A 140 2.37 0.79 0.32
N ASN A 141 2.90 -0.10 -0.50
CA ASN A 141 4.32 -0.42 -0.55
C ASN A 141 4.94 0.37 -1.71
N VAL A 142 5.90 1.24 -1.43
CA VAL A 142 6.47 2.19 -2.38
C VAL A 142 7.92 1.83 -2.67
N ASP A 143 8.22 1.56 -3.93
CA ASP A 143 9.55 1.51 -4.52
C ASP A 143 9.79 2.88 -5.17
N GLU A 144 10.65 3.71 -4.57
CA GLU A 144 10.86 5.09 -5.04
C GLU A 144 11.73 5.17 -6.30
N ASN A 145 12.56 4.15 -6.54
CA ASN A 145 13.62 4.18 -7.55
C ASN A 145 13.50 3.09 -8.63
N GLY A 146 12.49 2.22 -8.55
CA GLY A 146 12.23 1.15 -9.53
C GLY A 146 13.23 -0.01 -9.48
N ASP A 147 13.88 -0.26 -8.33
CA ASP A 147 14.86 -1.35 -8.19
C ASP A 147 14.22 -2.69 -7.78
N GLY A 148 12.90 -2.72 -7.60
CA GLY A 148 12.11 -3.88 -7.20
C GLY A 148 12.09 -4.12 -5.70
N LYS A 149 12.53 -3.16 -4.89
CA LYS A 149 12.47 -3.21 -3.42
C LYS A 149 11.68 -2.03 -2.88
N TYR A 150 10.86 -2.32 -1.89
CA TYR A 150 10.09 -1.25 -1.25
C TYR A 150 10.96 -0.43 -0.29
N ASP A 151 11.05 0.87 -0.55
CA ASP A 151 11.77 1.85 0.26
C ASP A 151 10.90 2.39 1.39
N LEU A 152 9.60 2.57 1.11
CA LEU A 152 8.63 3.12 2.05
C LEU A 152 7.38 2.24 2.14
N LYS A 153 6.72 2.31 3.28
CA LYS A 153 5.45 1.64 3.52
C LYS A 153 4.52 2.58 4.26
N TYR A 154 3.36 2.83 3.68
CA TYR A 154 2.30 3.59 4.33
C TYR A 154 1.17 2.67 4.75
N LYS A 155 0.48 3.00 5.84
CA LYS A 155 -0.67 2.27 6.35
C LYS A 155 -1.77 3.22 6.78
N ALA A 156 -2.99 2.99 6.32
CA ALA A 156 -4.20 3.64 6.81
C ALA A 156 -5.17 2.60 7.34
N THR A 157 -5.77 2.88 8.49
CA THR A 157 -6.87 2.11 9.05
C THR A 157 -8.21 2.80 8.73
N GLU A 158 -9.30 2.22 9.20
CA GLU A 158 -10.65 2.75 9.01
C GLU A 158 -10.75 4.24 9.38
N ASN A 159 -11.28 5.05 8.46
CA ASN A 159 -11.51 6.48 8.60
C ASN A 159 -10.24 7.29 9.00
N ALA A 160 -9.06 6.84 8.57
CA ALA A 160 -7.78 7.47 8.91
C ALA A 160 -6.98 7.94 7.70
N GLU A 161 -6.10 8.89 7.95
CA GLU A 161 -4.99 9.28 7.05
C GLU A 161 -3.88 8.23 7.14
N GLY A 162 -3.24 7.92 6.00
CA GLY A 162 -2.13 6.99 5.92
C GLY A 162 -0.86 7.53 6.56
N GLU A 163 -0.28 6.76 7.44
CA GLU A 163 0.97 7.09 8.12
C GLU A 163 2.13 6.23 7.60
N LEU A 164 3.32 6.81 7.54
CA LEU A 164 4.53 6.08 7.21
C LEU A 164 4.83 5.04 8.31
N VAL A 165 4.89 3.78 7.93
CA VAL A 165 5.27 2.68 8.85
C VAL A 165 6.78 2.68 9.02
N ASN A 166 7.22 3.05 10.21
CA ASN A 166 8.64 3.14 10.53
C ASN A 166 9.13 1.84 11.20
N ASP A 167 9.47 0.83 10.40
CA ASP A 167 10.00 -0.46 10.90
C ASP A 167 11.40 -0.31 11.54
N THR A 168 12.04 0.85 11.37
CA THR A 168 13.37 1.17 11.92
C THR A 168 13.40 1.07 13.45
N TYR A 169 12.29 1.35 14.13
CA TYR A 169 12.17 1.23 15.58
C TYR A 169 12.42 -0.20 16.09
N LEU A 170 11.92 -1.21 15.36
CA LEU A 170 12.15 -2.62 15.70
C LEU A 170 13.63 -3.00 15.56
N ILE A 171 14.33 -2.49 14.55
CA ILE A 171 15.76 -2.73 14.34
C ILE A 171 16.56 -2.16 15.53
N TYR A 172 16.26 -0.96 16.00
CA TYR A 172 16.91 -0.37 17.18
C TYR A 172 16.64 -1.18 18.45
N ILE A 173 15.46 -1.73 18.65
CA ILE A 173 15.15 -2.62 19.78
C ILE A 173 16.02 -3.88 19.69
N TYR A 174 16.11 -4.55 18.54
CA TYR A 174 16.95 -5.75 18.38
C TYR A 174 18.43 -5.45 18.62
N ILE A 175 18.95 -4.34 18.13
CA ILE A 175 20.33 -3.90 18.39
C ILE A 175 20.53 -3.67 19.90
N ALA A 176 19.64 -2.95 20.57
CA ALA A 176 19.73 -2.68 22.00
C ALA A 176 19.72 -3.97 22.83
N VAL A 177 18.81 -4.91 22.54
CA VAL A 177 18.74 -6.21 23.20
C VAL A 177 20.03 -7.01 22.96
N GLY A 178 20.56 -7.03 21.75
CA GLY A 178 21.83 -7.69 21.42
C GLY A 178 23.02 -7.14 22.20
N VAL A 179 23.12 -5.81 22.32
CA VAL A 179 24.18 -5.15 23.12
C VAL A 179 24.08 -5.51 24.59
N VAL A 180 22.87 -5.49 25.18
CA VAL A 180 22.67 -5.87 26.60
C VAL A 180 23.05 -7.34 26.83
N ALA A 181 22.63 -8.25 25.97
CA ALA A 181 23.00 -9.67 26.06
C ALA A 181 24.52 -9.86 25.99
N PHE A 182 25.19 -9.17 25.06
CA PHE A 182 26.65 -9.23 24.95
C PHE A 182 27.35 -8.75 26.24
N ILE A 183 26.91 -7.63 26.82
CA ILE A 183 27.46 -7.12 28.09
C ILE A 183 27.30 -8.15 29.22
N LEU A 184 26.14 -8.79 29.34
CA LEU A 184 25.89 -9.82 30.37
C LEU A 184 26.84 -11.01 30.22
N VAL A 185 27.09 -11.47 28.99
CA VAL A 185 28.05 -12.56 28.72
C VAL A 185 29.46 -12.16 29.13
N VAL A 186 29.92 -10.95 28.79
CA VAL A 186 31.23 -10.45 29.18
C VAL A 186 31.37 -10.37 30.72
N VAL A 187 30.36 -9.87 31.40
CA VAL A 187 30.36 -9.80 32.89
C VAL A 187 30.42 -11.21 33.48
N ALA A 188 29.66 -12.17 32.97
CA ALA A 188 29.69 -13.55 33.43
C ALA A 188 31.09 -14.18 33.25
N ILE A 189 31.76 -13.96 32.12
CA ILE A 189 33.13 -14.45 31.88
C ILE A 189 34.11 -13.83 32.89
N ILE A 190 34.03 -12.52 33.14
CA ILE A 190 34.88 -11.85 34.14
C ILE A 190 34.67 -12.44 35.54
N LEU A 191 33.44 -12.68 35.95
CA LEU A 191 33.12 -13.28 37.25
C LEU A 191 33.67 -14.70 37.38
N ILE A 192 33.53 -15.54 36.34
CA ILE A 192 34.09 -16.89 36.28
C ILE A 192 35.62 -16.83 36.41
N MET A 193 36.29 -15.97 35.65
CA MET A 193 37.75 -15.81 35.73
C MET A 193 38.23 -15.36 37.12
N LYS A 194 37.51 -14.40 37.74
CA LYS A 194 37.81 -13.99 39.13
C LYS A 194 37.64 -15.16 40.12
N HIS A 195 36.58 -15.95 39.97
CA HIS A 195 36.34 -17.11 40.84
C HIS A 195 37.42 -18.17 40.67
N LEU A 196 37.84 -18.47 39.46
CA LEU A 196 38.92 -19.42 39.17
C LEU A 196 40.26 -18.96 39.74
N LYS A 197 40.62 -17.66 39.60
CA LYS A 197 41.84 -17.09 40.17
C LYS A 197 41.82 -17.18 41.72
N SER A 198 40.70 -16.88 42.38
CA SER A 198 40.54 -16.97 43.82
C SER A 198 40.70 -18.42 44.33
N LYS A 199 40.18 -19.42 43.59
CA LYS A 199 40.41 -20.84 43.95
C LYS A 199 41.88 -21.26 43.83
N LYS A 200 42.56 -20.83 42.73
CA LYS A 200 43.98 -21.15 42.52
C LYS A 200 44.87 -20.59 43.65
N SER A 201 44.67 -19.32 44.03
CA SER A 201 45.40 -18.67 45.13
C SER A 201 45.18 -19.36 46.48
N LYS A 202 44.00 -19.92 46.76
CA LYS A 202 43.73 -20.67 47.99
C LYS A 202 44.39 -22.05 48.02
N LEU A 203 44.68 -22.66 46.85
CA LEU A 203 45.35 -23.94 46.73
C LEU A 203 46.87 -23.82 46.84
N GLU A 204 47.46 -22.68 46.40
CA GLU A 204 48.92 -22.41 46.55
C GLU A 204 49.37 -22.01 47.96
N ASN A 205 48.43 -21.57 48.82
CA ASN A 205 48.68 -21.16 50.16
C ASN A 205 48.38 -22.25 51.23
N ARG A 206 48.19 -23.52 50.80
CA ARG A 206 48.05 -24.71 51.64
C ARG A 206 49.25 -25.64 51.46
#